data_217a38a4b45cb6bc0322228f52354376
#
_entry.id   217a38a4b45cb6bc0322228f52354376
#
_cell.length_a   1.000
_cell.length_b   1.000
_cell.length_c   1.000
_cell.angle_alpha   90.00
_cell.angle_beta   90.00
_cell.angle_gamma   90.00
#
_symmetry.space_group_name_H-M   'P 1'
#
loop_
_entity.id
_entity.type
_entity.pdbx_description
1 polymer ?
#
loop_
_entity_poly.entity_id
_entity_poly.type
_entity_poly.pdbx_seq_one_letter_code
_entity_poly.pdbx_strand_id
1 'polypeptide(L)'
;MPQPTVLLLARADHSPVDTEFTPGPLDASDPFANERRTAFMDEAGIAAGVVHSSTSVSVDAYPYTEMLVVHRGAVTLKSGADNLTISTGESAVIGRGTHVRIEAQPDSFWAFCAATQAAGPDKPGVTHLDRLAMLTPSSPPDPAIMISALPQCRSNNIFEDTASTLRIGVWDSTPYERISRPHRIHELMNLIEGSVTLGIEGGEAVRVKTGDTVFVAQGAPCKWTSTGYVRKFYSVT
;
A
#
# COMPACT_ATOMS: atom_id res chain seq x y z
N MET A 1 -8.13 -8.83 -20.97
CA MET A 1 -7.60 -8.10 -19.77
C MET A 1 -7.64 -9.08 -18.61
N PRO A 2 -6.59 -9.22 -17.81
CA PRO A 2 -6.68 -10.00 -16.58
C PRO A 2 -7.81 -9.45 -15.71
N GLN A 3 -8.52 -10.31 -15.03
CA GLN A 3 -9.62 -9.91 -14.14
C GLN A 3 -9.05 -9.12 -12.95
N PRO A 4 -9.71 -8.03 -12.51
CA PRO A 4 -9.33 -7.33 -11.29
C PRO A 4 -9.28 -8.30 -10.11
N THR A 5 -8.24 -8.21 -9.28
CA THR A 5 -7.96 -9.25 -8.29
C THR A 5 -7.56 -8.67 -6.93
N VAL A 6 -7.58 -9.55 -5.91
CA VAL A 6 -7.05 -9.32 -4.57
C VAL A 6 -5.71 -10.05 -4.48
N LEU A 7 -4.63 -9.32 -4.24
CA LEU A 7 -3.26 -9.83 -4.26
C LEU A 7 -2.62 -9.67 -2.87
N LEU A 8 -2.33 -10.78 -2.21
CA LEU A 8 -1.54 -10.76 -0.99
C LEU A 8 -0.06 -10.56 -1.35
N LEU A 9 0.50 -9.40 -1.03
CA LEU A 9 1.87 -9.03 -1.44
C LEU A 9 2.93 -9.57 -0.50
N ALA A 10 2.65 -9.54 0.81
CA ALA A 10 3.60 -9.99 1.82
C ALA A 10 2.88 -10.39 3.10
N ARG A 11 3.41 -11.41 3.79
CA ARG A 11 2.99 -11.82 5.13
C ARG A 11 3.96 -11.31 6.20
N ALA A 12 3.43 -11.05 7.37
CA ALA A 12 4.22 -10.62 8.53
C ALA A 12 5.27 -11.67 8.96
N ASP A 13 4.95 -12.95 8.80
CA ASP A 13 5.81 -14.09 9.15
C ASP A 13 6.74 -14.52 8.01
N HIS A 14 6.77 -13.77 6.89
CA HIS A 14 7.54 -14.03 5.68
C HIS A 14 7.21 -15.37 4.99
N SER A 15 6.11 -16.02 5.33
CA SER A 15 5.65 -17.22 4.61
C SER A 15 5.34 -16.85 3.14
N PRO A 16 5.49 -17.82 2.23
CA PRO A 16 5.18 -17.62 0.81
C PRO A 16 3.74 -17.15 0.59
N VAL A 17 3.56 -16.37 -0.46
CA VAL A 17 2.25 -15.93 -0.98
C VAL A 17 2.01 -16.53 -2.36
N ASP A 18 0.76 -16.77 -2.71
CA ASP A 18 0.39 -17.35 -4.03
C ASP A 18 0.34 -16.29 -5.14
N THR A 19 0.66 -15.03 -4.81
CA THR A 19 0.71 -13.94 -5.78
C THR A 19 1.87 -14.12 -6.74
N GLU A 20 1.59 -14.07 -8.04
CA GLU A 20 2.59 -14.05 -9.07
C GLU A 20 3.22 -12.66 -9.21
N PHE A 21 4.54 -12.62 -9.30
CA PHE A 21 5.30 -11.40 -9.46
C PHE A 21 6.13 -11.43 -10.75
N THR A 22 6.04 -10.37 -11.51
CA THR A 22 6.90 -10.13 -12.68
C THR A 22 8.14 -9.34 -12.26
N PRO A 23 9.35 -9.88 -12.41
CA PRO A 23 10.57 -9.13 -12.11
C PRO A 23 10.85 -8.08 -13.18
N GLY A 24 11.38 -6.95 -12.78
CA GLY A 24 11.79 -5.86 -13.68
C GLY A 24 11.33 -4.48 -13.20
N PRO A 25 11.86 -3.42 -13.86
CA PRO A 25 11.51 -2.05 -13.54
C PRO A 25 10.06 -1.70 -13.92
N LEU A 26 9.49 -0.69 -13.26
CA LEU A 26 8.21 -0.10 -13.67
C LEU A 26 8.35 0.67 -14.99
N ASP A 27 9.49 1.35 -15.17
CA ASP A 27 9.91 2.01 -16.40
C ASP A 27 11.45 2.20 -16.40
N ALA A 28 11.98 2.92 -17.39
CA ALA A 28 13.41 3.15 -17.55
C ALA A 28 14.06 3.99 -16.44
N SER A 29 13.25 4.71 -15.65
CA SER A 29 13.71 5.59 -14.55
C SER A 29 13.62 4.92 -13.19
N ASP A 30 13.15 3.68 -13.10
CA ASP A 30 12.98 2.95 -11.83
C ASP A 30 14.31 2.76 -11.10
N PRO A 31 14.51 3.35 -9.91
CA PRO A 31 15.78 3.24 -9.20
C PRO A 31 16.09 1.83 -8.68
N PHE A 32 15.07 0.97 -8.57
CA PHE A 32 15.23 -0.41 -8.07
C PHE A 32 15.33 -1.45 -9.18
N ALA A 33 14.99 -1.08 -10.41
CA ALA A 33 15.20 -1.90 -11.62
C ALA A 33 14.99 -3.42 -11.40
N ASN A 34 16.07 -4.18 -11.30
CA ASN A 34 16.05 -5.64 -11.17
C ASN A 34 15.67 -6.15 -9.77
N GLU A 35 15.62 -5.29 -8.77
CA GLU A 35 15.24 -5.63 -7.39
C GLU A 35 13.72 -5.57 -7.18
N ARG A 36 13.01 -4.92 -8.10
CA ARG A 36 11.56 -4.78 -8.09
C ARG A 36 10.86 -5.99 -8.70
N ARG A 37 9.73 -6.35 -8.11
CA ARG A 37 8.83 -7.41 -8.56
C ARG A 37 7.40 -6.89 -8.49
N THR A 38 6.75 -6.77 -9.64
CA THR A 38 5.42 -6.17 -9.79
C THR A 38 4.36 -7.25 -9.83
N ALA A 39 3.35 -7.16 -8.96
CA ALA A 39 2.18 -8.04 -8.94
C ALA A 39 1.01 -7.45 -9.74
N PHE A 40 0.93 -6.13 -9.81
CA PHE A 40 -0.11 -5.39 -10.52
C PHE A 40 0.47 -4.13 -11.17
N MET A 41 0.03 -3.84 -12.36
CA MET A 41 0.24 -2.56 -13.04
C MET A 41 -0.87 -2.34 -14.06
N ASP A 42 -1.47 -1.16 -14.08
CA ASP A 42 -2.50 -0.79 -15.04
C ASP A 42 -2.05 0.29 -16.03
N GLU A 43 -2.93 0.62 -16.98
CA GLU A 43 -2.67 1.63 -18.00
C GLU A 43 -2.65 3.07 -17.42
N ALA A 44 -3.26 3.29 -16.26
CA ALA A 44 -3.24 4.57 -15.56
C ALA A 44 -1.94 4.76 -14.76
N GLY A 45 -1.06 3.76 -14.74
CA GLY A 45 0.23 3.80 -14.10
C GLY A 45 0.20 3.52 -12.60
N ILE A 46 -0.86 2.87 -12.10
CA ILE A 46 -0.86 2.39 -10.71
C ILE A 46 -0.19 1.03 -10.68
N ALA A 47 0.85 0.91 -9.88
CA ALA A 47 1.62 -0.31 -9.71
C ALA A 47 1.70 -0.72 -8.25
N ALA A 48 1.65 -2.05 -7.99
CA ALA A 48 1.83 -2.61 -6.68
C ALA A 48 2.67 -3.89 -6.74
N GLY A 49 3.49 -4.13 -5.72
CA GLY A 49 4.37 -5.27 -5.68
C GLY A 49 5.31 -5.21 -4.50
N VAL A 50 6.51 -5.78 -4.70
CA VAL A 50 7.53 -5.86 -3.66
C VAL A 50 8.92 -5.50 -4.21
N VAL A 51 9.80 -5.07 -3.30
CA VAL A 51 11.23 -4.84 -3.59
C VAL A 51 12.06 -5.64 -2.61
N HIS A 52 13.10 -6.28 -3.12
CA HIS A 52 14.16 -6.93 -2.33
C HIS A 52 15.47 -6.21 -2.62
N SER A 53 16.03 -5.54 -1.64
CA SER A 53 17.25 -4.76 -1.84
C SER A 53 18.22 -4.87 -0.67
N SER A 54 19.51 -4.79 -1.00
CA SER A 54 20.61 -4.66 -0.05
C SER A 54 21.54 -3.51 -0.46
N THR A 55 21.05 -2.59 -1.29
CA THR A 55 21.84 -1.56 -1.95
C THR A 55 21.50 -0.17 -1.48
N SER A 56 22.34 0.78 -1.86
CA SER A 56 22.07 2.20 -1.73
C SER A 56 21.96 2.82 -3.10
N VAL A 57 20.92 3.60 -3.30
CA VAL A 57 20.67 4.35 -4.54
C VAL A 57 20.45 5.83 -4.24
N SER A 58 21.00 6.71 -5.09
CA SER A 58 20.76 8.16 -5.05
C SER A 58 19.99 8.56 -6.29
N VAL A 59 18.91 9.31 -6.11
CA VAL A 59 18.00 9.74 -7.16
C VAL A 59 17.83 11.26 -7.06
N ASP A 60 18.13 11.98 -8.12
CA ASP A 60 18.01 13.45 -8.14
C ASP A 60 16.55 13.91 -8.13
N ALA A 61 15.68 13.17 -8.82
CA ALA A 61 14.24 13.38 -8.81
C ALA A 61 13.55 12.02 -8.83
N TYR A 62 13.00 11.59 -7.68
CA TYR A 62 12.31 10.31 -7.58
C TYR A 62 11.14 10.25 -8.58
N PRO A 63 11.06 9.21 -9.43
CA PRO A 63 10.17 9.25 -10.60
C PRO A 63 8.69 9.07 -10.26
N TYR A 64 8.38 8.57 -9.07
CA TYR A 64 7.02 8.17 -8.68
C TYR A 64 6.56 8.87 -7.40
N THR A 65 5.25 8.89 -7.17
CA THR A 65 4.72 8.97 -5.81
C THR A 65 4.52 7.54 -5.33
N GLU A 66 5.29 7.12 -4.32
CA GLU A 66 5.34 5.72 -3.87
C GLU A 66 5.20 5.60 -2.36
N MET A 67 4.23 4.79 -1.91
CA MET A 67 4.15 4.30 -0.54
C MET A 67 4.95 3.01 -0.44
N LEU A 68 5.78 2.90 0.60
CA LEU A 68 6.48 1.67 0.97
C LEU A 68 6.11 1.21 2.37
N VAL A 69 6.06 -0.12 2.58
CA VAL A 69 5.85 -0.77 3.88
C VAL A 69 6.95 -1.79 4.06
N VAL A 70 7.80 -1.61 5.07
CA VAL A 70 8.94 -2.51 5.32
C VAL A 70 8.46 -3.77 6.05
N HIS A 71 8.75 -4.93 5.49
CA HIS A 71 8.46 -6.24 6.06
C HIS A 71 9.67 -6.89 6.72
N ARG A 72 10.88 -6.61 6.22
CA ARG A 72 12.14 -7.12 6.77
C ARG A 72 13.26 -6.10 6.60
N GLY A 73 14.17 -6.05 7.59
CA GLY A 73 15.29 -5.11 7.60
C GLY A 73 14.87 -3.68 7.91
N ALA A 74 15.54 -2.73 7.29
CA ALA A 74 15.21 -1.31 7.37
C ALA A 74 15.65 -0.56 6.11
N VAL A 75 14.95 0.52 5.80
CA VAL A 75 15.24 1.43 4.69
C VAL A 75 15.40 2.83 5.25
N THR A 76 16.54 3.46 5.01
CA THR A 76 16.79 4.85 5.39
C THR A 76 16.62 5.76 4.18
N LEU A 77 15.76 6.77 4.30
CA LEU A 77 15.48 7.80 3.31
C LEU A 77 16.14 9.11 3.75
N LYS A 78 17.11 9.59 2.97
CA LYS A 78 17.81 10.86 3.23
C LYS A 78 17.45 11.88 2.15
N SER A 79 16.79 12.96 2.54
CA SER A 79 16.35 14.02 1.62
C SER A 79 16.57 15.40 2.27
N GLY A 80 17.52 16.17 1.78
CA GLY A 80 17.90 17.43 2.41
C GLY A 80 18.36 17.24 3.86
N ALA A 81 17.68 17.86 4.81
CA ALA A 81 17.92 17.70 6.24
C ALA A 81 17.20 16.48 6.86
N ASP A 82 16.25 15.89 6.14
CA ASP A 82 15.47 14.76 6.62
C ASP A 82 16.28 13.46 6.53
N ASN A 83 16.25 12.71 7.63
CA ASN A 83 16.88 11.39 7.72
C ASN A 83 15.89 10.45 8.42
N LEU A 84 15.13 9.70 7.63
CA LEU A 84 14.03 8.87 8.08
C LEU A 84 14.38 7.40 7.91
N THR A 85 14.51 6.65 9.00
CA THR A 85 14.69 5.20 8.95
C THR A 85 13.34 4.51 9.17
N ILE A 86 12.96 3.67 8.22
CA ILE A 86 11.73 2.89 8.21
C ILE A 86 12.11 1.46 8.54
N SER A 87 11.68 0.97 9.69
CA SER A 87 11.93 -0.38 10.18
C SER A 87 10.78 -1.33 9.84
N THR A 88 10.96 -2.61 10.10
CA THR A 88 9.91 -3.63 9.90
C THR A 88 8.58 -3.22 10.58
N GLY A 89 7.48 -3.24 9.84
CA GLY A 89 6.13 -2.84 10.27
C GLY A 89 5.87 -1.34 10.19
N GLU A 90 6.82 -0.54 9.70
CA GLU A 90 6.66 0.89 9.47
C GLU A 90 6.48 1.19 7.99
N SER A 91 6.00 2.39 7.69
CA SER A 91 5.65 2.83 6.35
C SER A 91 6.05 4.29 6.12
N ALA A 92 6.39 4.61 4.88
CA ALA A 92 6.66 5.97 4.44
C ALA A 92 6.18 6.20 3.00
N VAL A 93 6.15 7.47 2.62
CA VAL A 93 5.89 7.92 1.25
C VAL A 93 7.12 8.67 0.74
N ILE A 94 7.49 8.38 -0.50
CA ILE A 94 8.42 9.20 -1.29
C ILE A 94 7.57 9.88 -2.36
N GLY A 95 7.52 11.20 -2.33
CA GLY A 95 6.80 11.99 -3.34
C GLY A 95 7.61 12.11 -4.63
N ARG A 96 6.93 12.16 -5.77
CA ARG A 96 7.57 12.38 -7.08
C ARG A 96 8.37 13.69 -7.07
N GLY A 97 9.53 13.68 -7.74
CA GLY A 97 10.46 14.81 -7.80
C GLY A 97 11.40 14.93 -6.59
N THR A 98 11.32 14.02 -5.62
CA THR A 98 12.17 14.08 -4.43
C THR A 98 13.63 13.78 -4.77
N HIS A 99 14.54 14.69 -4.38
CA HIS A 99 15.96 14.34 -4.31
C HIS A 99 16.17 13.48 -3.06
N VAL A 100 16.51 12.21 -3.25
CA VAL A 100 16.59 11.25 -2.15
C VAL A 100 17.73 10.24 -2.33
N ARG A 101 18.42 9.95 -1.24
CA ARG A 101 19.29 8.78 -1.11
C ARG A 101 18.56 7.72 -0.28
N ILE A 102 18.39 6.55 -0.86
CA ILE A 102 17.71 5.40 -0.27
C ILE A 102 18.78 4.38 0.10
N GLU A 103 18.86 4.01 1.37
CA GLU A 103 19.82 3.03 1.88
C GLU A 103 19.08 1.85 2.48
N ALA A 104 19.11 0.70 1.80
CA ALA A 104 18.52 -0.53 2.29
C ALA A 104 19.58 -1.32 3.10
N GLN A 105 19.21 -1.81 4.29
CA GLN A 105 20.03 -2.78 5.01
C GLN A 105 20.08 -4.11 4.24
N PRO A 106 21.08 -4.99 4.50
CA PRO A 106 21.12 -6.31 3.90
C PRO A 106 19.79 -7.05 4.06
N ASP A 107 19.34 -7.71 2.98
CA ASP A 107 18.09 -8.45 2.92
C ASP A 107 16.81 -7.64 3.23
N SER A 108 16.84 -6.33 3.05
CA SER A 108 15.62 -5.53 3.21
C SER A 108 14.56 -5.92 2.19
N PHE A 109 13.32 -6.00 2.67
CA PHE A 109 12.16 -6.37 1.88
C PHE A 109 10.99 -5.47 2.25
N TRP A 110 10.34 -4.86 1.24
CA TRP A 110 9.16 -4.04 1.45
C TRP A 110 8.12 -4.23 0.33
N ALA A 111 6.86 -4.06 0.68
CA ALA A 111 5.78 -3.92 -0.29
C ALA A 111 5.63 -2.46 -0.70
N PHE A 112 5.16 -2.21 -1.92
CA PHE A 112 4.95 -0.86 -2.45
C PHE A 112 3.62 -0.70 -3.18
N CYS A 113 3.13 0.54 -3.22
CA CYS A 113 2.14 1.03 -4.18
C CYS A 113 2.65 2.36 -4.74
N ALA A 114 2.76 2.43 -6.07
CA ALA A 114 3.33 3.57 -6.79
C ALA A 114 2.37 4.10 -7.85
N ALA A 115 2.34 5.42 -8.01
CA ALA A 115 1.79 6.06 -9.19
C ALA A 115 2.95 6.49 -10.10
N THR A 116 3.04 5.86 -11.27
CA THR A 116 4.09 6.10 -12.26
C THR A 116 3.75 7.26 -13.19
N GLN A 117 2.48 7.64 -13.25
CA GLN A 117 1.99 8.77 -14.04
C GLN A 117 1.36 9.83 -13.14
N ALA A 118 1.45 11.08 -13.55
CA ALA A 118 0.82 12.19 -12.86
C ALA A 118 0.48 13.31 -13.84
N ALA A 119 -0.68 13.93 -13.64
CA ALA A 119 -1.17 15.04 -14.47
C ALA A 119 -1.09 16.36 -13.69
N GLY A 120 0.13 16.76 -13.31
CA GLY A 120 0.31 18.00 -12.54
C GLY A 120 1.73 18.14 -11.97
N PRO A 121 1.94 19.14 -11.11
CA PRO A 121 3.25 19.41 -10.52
C PRO A 121 3.67 18.27 -9.58
N ASP A 122 4.98 18.10 -9.46
CA ASP A 122 5.58 17.18 -8.47
C ASP A 122 5.25 17.62 -7.05
N LYS A 123 5.20 16.62 -6.15
CA LYS A 123 5.06 16.86 -4.71
C LYS A 123 6.24 16.19 -3.98
N PRO A 124 7.43 16.80 -4.05
CA PRO A 124 8.63 16.21 -3.47
C PRO A 124 8.56 16.19 -1.93
N GLY A 125 9.30 15.27 -1.35
CA GLY A 125 9.47 15.09 0.09
C GLY A 125 9.33 13.63 0.51
N VAL A 126 9.82 13.32 1.71
CA VAL A 126 9.64 12.04 2.39
C VAL A 126 8.70 12.23 3.56
N THR A 127 7.74 11.34 3.73
CA THR A 127 6.72 11.43 4.79
C THR A 127 6.61 10.12 5.53
N HIS A 128 6.88 10.12 6.84
CA HIS A 128 6.62 8.96 7.69
C HIS A 128 5.12 8.80 7.95
N LEU A 129 4.61 7.57 7.89
CA LEU A 129 3.24 7.27 8.27
C LEU A 129 3.22 6.83 9.74
N ASP A 130 2.75 7.73 10.62
CA ASP A 130 2.61 7.40 12.04
C ASP A 130 1.47 6.40 12.26
N ARG A 131 1.81 5.17 12.64
CA ARG A 131 0.83 4.13 12.98
C ARG A 131 -0.11 4.51 14.13
N LEU A 132 0.29 5.46 14.98
CA LEU A 132 -0.48 5.97 16.11
C LEU A 132 -1.19 7.30 15.79
N ALA A 133 -1.17 7.75 14.54
CA ALA A 133 -1.81 9.00 14.11
C ALA A 133 -3.23 9.13 14.68
N MET A 134 -3.55 10.32 15.15
CA MET A 134 -4.93 10.66 15.57
C MET A 134 -5.84 10.60 14.34
N LEU A 135 -6.97 9.88 14.47
CA LEU A 135 -7.94 9.69 13.41
C LEU A 135 -9.22 10.47 13.73
N THR A 136 -9.84 11.02 12.69
CA THR A 136 -11.13 11.69 12.74
C THR A 136 -12.22 10.82 12.13
N PRO A 137 -13.50 10.95 12.54
CA PRO A 137 -14.60 10.22 11.94
C PRO A 137 -14.61 10.32 10.40
N SER A 138 -14.78 9.19 9.73
CA SER A 138 -14.89 9.10 8.28
C SER A 138 -16.14 8.32 7.87
N SER A 139 -16.55 8.44 6.59
CA SER A 139 -17.77 7.80 6.11
C SER A 139 -17.67 6.28 6.22
N PRO A 140 -18.68 5.62 6.81
CA PRO A 140 -18.79 4.16 6.76
C PRO A 140 -19.15 3.68 5.34
N PRO A 141 -19.09 2.37 5.08
CA PRO A 141 -19.62 1.78 3.87
C PRO A 141 -21.12 2.11 3.71
N ASP A 142 -21.61 2.06 2.44
CA ASP A 142 -23.01 2.26 2.13
C ASP A 142 -23.88 1.27 2.92
N PRO A 143 -24.92 1.73 3.64
CA PRO A 143 -25.85 0.85 4.38
C PRO A 143 -26.45 -0.26 3.51
N ALA A 144 -26.70 -0.01 2.23
CA ALA A 144 -27.30 -0.97 1.30
C ALA A 144 -26.45 -2.23 1.04
N ILE A 145 -25.15 -2.19 1.33
CA ILE A 145 -24.24 -3.34 1.13
C ILE A 145 -23.87 -4.04 2.43
N MET A 146 -24.39 -3.59 3.56
CA MET A 146 -24.04 -4.14 4.87
C MET A 146 -24.79 -5.44 5.16
N ILE A 147 -24.05 -6.41 5.72
CA ILE A 147 -24.61 -7.63 6.31
C ILE A 147 -24.72 -7.48 7.83
N SER A 148 -23.78 -6.76 8.43
CA SER A 148 -23.79 -6.42 9.86
C SER A 148 -24.29 -5.00 10.11
N ALA A 149 -24.29 -4.55 11.37
CA ALA A 149 -24.49 -3.14 11.71
C ALA A 149 -23.39 -2.26 11.06
N LEU A 150 -23.70 -0.96 10.85
CA LEU A 150 -22.74 0.01 10.34
C LEU A 150 -21.55 0.15 11.28
N PRO A 151 -20.31 0.10 10.77
CA PRO A 151 -19.14 0.32 11.58
C PRO A 151 -18.94 1.81 11.89
N GLN A 152 -18.21 2.08 12.96
CA GLN A 152 -17.57 3.38 13.16
C GLN A 152 -16.24 3.36 12.43
N CYS A 153 -16.11 4.23 11.44
CA CYS A 153 -14.87 4.38 10.66
C CYS A 153 -14.19 5.71 11.01
N ARG A 154 -12.86 5.70 11.02
CA ARG A 154 -12.04 6.91 11.21
C ARG A 154 -10.84 6.87 10.26
N SER A 155 -10.37 8.03 9.84
CA SER A 155 -9.19 8.13 8.96
C SER A 155 -8.38 9.40 9.21
N ASN A 156 -7.15 9.37 8.72
CA ASN A 156 -6.29 10.53 8.57
C ASN A 156 -5.51 10.37 7.27
N ASN A 157 -5.75 11.25 6.28
CA ASN A 157 -4.93 11.36 5.08
C ASN A 157 -3.65 12.09 5.47
N ILE A 158 -2.55 11.36 5.61
CA ILE A 158 -1.25 11.93 5.99
C ILE A 158 -0.55 12.53 4.77
N PHE A 159 -0.74 11.92 3.59
CA PHE A 159 -0.18 12.39 2.34
C PHE A 159 -1.24 12.34 1.22
N GLU A 160 -1.36 13.42 0.47
CA GLU A 160 -2.26 13.52 -0.69
C GLU A 160 -1.48 14.08 -1.88
N ASP A 161 -1.46 13.37 -2.98
CA ASP A 161 -0.89 13.83 -4.25
C ASP A 161 -2.01 13.96 -5.28
N THR A 162 -2.47 15.18 -5.51
CA THR A 162 -3.54 15.46 -6.46
C THR A 162 -3.15 15.20 -7.92
N ALA A 163 -1.86 15.28 -8.24
CA ALA A 163 -1.36 15.04 -9.59
C ALA A 163 -1.43 13.58 -10.00
N SER A 164 -1.22 12.67 -9.05
CA SER A 164 -1.34 11.21 -9.23
C SER A 164 -2.63 10.62 -8.66
N THR A 165 -3.50 11.46 -8.05
CA THR A 165 -4.72 11.07 -7.35
C THR A 165 -4.52 10.15 -6.14
N LEU A 166 -3.28 9.93 -5.70
CA LEU A 166 -2.97 9.10 -4.53
C LEU A 166 -3.32 9.81 -3.21
N ARG A 167 -4.01 9.09 -2.35
CA ARG A 167 -4.24 9.46 -0.95
C ARG A 167 -3.73 8.34 -0.06
N ILE A 168 -2.87 8.69 0.88
CA ILE A 168 -2.14 7.74 1.71
C ILE A 168 -2.29 8.14 3.16
N GLY A 169 -2.57 7.16 4.04
CA GLY A 169 -2.78 7.48 5.44
C GLY A 169 -3.06 6.26 6.31
N VAL A 170 -3.77 6.54 7.41
CA VAL A 170 -4.19 5.55 8.40
C VAL A 170 -5.71 5.56 8.50
N TRP A 171 -6.30 4.37 8.59
CA TRP A 171 -7.73 4.17 8.74
C TRP A 171 -7.99 3.07 9.77
N ASP A 172 -9.12 3.19 10.49
CA ASP A 172 -9.60 2.13 11.36
C ASP A 172 -11.12 1.98 11.31
N SER A 173 -11.60 0.82 11.81
CA SER A 173 -13.02 0.58 12.01
C SER A 173 -13.31 -0.40 13.14
N THR A 174 -14.52 -0.28 13.69
CA THR A 174 -15.16 -1.36 14.45
C THR A 174 -15.49 -2.54 13.52
N PRO A 175 -15.75 -3.77 14.06
CA PRO A 175 -16.06 -4.94 13.26
C PRO A 175 -17.23 -4.72 12.32
N TYR A 176 -17.14 -5.25 11.09
CA TYR A 176 -18.28 -5.25 10.16
C TYR A 176 -18.16 -6.31 9.07
N GLU A 177 -19.28 -6.59 8.43
CA GLU A 177 -19.37 -7.44 7.26
C GLU A 177 -20.19 -6.75 6.18
N ARG A 178 -19.69 -6.78 4.93
CA ARG A 178 -20.41 -6.30 3.74
C ARG A 178 -20.39 -7.33 2.63
N ILE A 179 -21.42 -7.28 1.77
CA ILE A 179 -21.49 -8.17 0.59
C ILE A 179 -20.31 -7.97 -0.36
N SER A 180 -20.08 -8.94 -1.23
CA SER A 180 -19.16 -8.80 -2.36
C SER A 180 -19.67 -7.72 -3.31
N ARG A 181 -18.76 -6.85 -3.73
CA ARG A 181 -19.01 -5.84 -4.77
C ARG A 181 -17.70 -5.50 -5.47
N PRO A 182 -17.74 -4.96 -6.69
CA PRO A 182 -16.56 -4.40 -7.32
C PRO A 182 -15.90 -3.33 -6.43
N HIS A 183 -14.60 -3.44 -6.17
CA HIS A 183 -13.85 -2.44 -5.42
C HIS A 183 -13.81 -1.13 -6.20
N ARG A 184 -14.07 0.01 -5.54
CA ARG A 184 -14.28 1.27 -6.27
C ARG A 184 -13.00 1.91 -6.78
N ILE A 185 -11.89 1.62 -6.13
CA ILE A 185 -10.56 2.25 -6.29
C ILE A 185 -9.50 1.17 -6.20
N HIS A 186 -8.27 1.47 -6.60
CA HIS A 186 -7.13 0.66 -6.20
C HIS A 186 -6.81 0.92 -4.74
N GLU A 187 -6.50 -0.11 -3.98
CA GLU A 187 -6.16 0.04 -2.58
C GLU A 187 -5.05 -0.92 -2.17
N LEU A 188 -3.91 -0.38 -1.70
CA LEU A 188 -2.96 -1.13 -0.90
C LEU A 188 -3.32 -0.96 0.56
N MET A 189 -3.34 -2.07 1.30
CA MET A 189 -3.58 -2.11 2.75
C MET A 189 -2.46 -2.87 3.45
N ASN A 190 -1.88 -2.29 4.50
CA ASN A 190 -1.07 -3.02 5.46
C ASN A 190 -1.76 -2.97 6.82
N LEU A 191 -2.08 -4.13 7.39
CA LEU A 191 -2.78 -4.18 8.66
C LEU A 191 -1.84 -3.88 9.83
N ILE A 192 -2.14 -2.81 10.56
CA ILE A 192 -1.44 -2.42 11.78
C ILE A 192 -1.97 -3.22 12.98
N GLU A 193 -3.30 -3.49 12.99
CA GLU A 193 -3.98 -4.21 14.06
C GLU A 193 -5.21 -4.95 13.51
N GLY A 194 -5.48 -6.12 14.08
CA GLY A 194 -6.66 -6.92 13.76
C GLY A 194 -6.46 -7.86 12.58
N SER A 195 -7.57 -8.31 12.02
CA SER A 195 -7.59 -9.15 10.83
C SER A 195 -8.86 -8.95 10.03
N VAL A 196 -8.77 -9.19 8.72
CA VAL A 196 -9.89 -9.16 7.79
C VAL A 196 -9.84 -10.38 6.87
N THR A 197 -10.99 -10.90 6.51
CA THR A 197 -11.15 -11.88 5.44
C THR A 197 -11.74 -11.18 4.22
N LEU A 198 -11.00 -11.23 3.12
CA LEU A 198 -11.42 -10.72 1.81
C LEU A 198 -11.93 -11.91 0.99
N GLY A 199 -13.27 -12.02 0.86
CA GLY A 199 -13.90 -13.05 0.05
C GLY A 199 -13.82 -12.70 -1.43
N ILE A 200 -13.34 -13.63 -2.26
CA ILE A 200 -13.20 -13.48 -3.70
C ILE A 200 -14.26 -14.35 -4.36
N GLU A 201 -15.04 -13.76 -5.27
CA GLU A 201 -16.06 -14.51 -6.00
C GLU A 201 -15.40 -15.56 -6.91
N GLY A 202 -15.76 -16.83 -6.73
CA GLY A 202 -15.19 -17.96 -7.49
C GLY A 202 -13.77 -18.37 -7.09
N GLY A 203 -13.19 -17.77 -6.04
CA GLY A 203 -11.85 -18.05 -5.54
C GLY A 203 -11.80 -18.32 -4.03
N GLU A 204 -10.62 -18.65 -3.55
CA GLU A 204 -10.37 -18.79 -2.11
C GLU A 204 -10.33 -17.42 -1.43
N ALA A 205 -10.89 -17.33 -0.23
CA ALA A 205 -10.86 -16.11 0.56
C ALA A 205 -9.45 -15.82 1.08
N VAL A 206 -9.00 -14.59 0.93
CA VAL A 206 -7.69 -14.14 1.43
C VAL A 206 -7.87 -13.63 2.87
N ARG A 207 -7.26 -14.32 3.82
CA ARG A 207 -7.16 -13.81 5.20
C ARG A 207 -5.92 -12.96 5.35
N VAL A 208 -6.13 -11.71 5.77
CA VAL A 208 -5.09 -10.70 6.02
C VAL A 208 -5.04 -10.44 7.52
N LYS A 209 -3.86 -10.53 8.12
CA LYS A 209 -3.62 -10.35 9.57
C LYS A 209 -2.72 -9.14 9.82
N THR A 210 -2.58 -8.76 11.07
CA THR A 210 -1.60 -7.74 11.50
C THR A 210 -0.23 -8.01 10.90
N GLY A 211 0.32 -6.98 10.25
CA GLY A 211 1.60 -7.00 9.55
C GLY A 211 1.56 -7.49 8.10
N ASP A 212 0.46 -8.10 7.63
CA ASP A 212 0.31 -8.51 6.23
C ASP A 212 0.02 -7.29 5.34
N THR A 213 0.48 -7.34 4.09
CA THR A 213 0.15 -6.34 3.05
C THR A 213 -0.60 -7.00 1.90
N VAL A 214 -1.74 -6.41 1.54
CA VAL A 214 -2.60 -6.82 0.44
C VAL A 214 -2.90 -5.66 -0.48
N PHE A 215 -3.02 -5.94 -1.78
CA PHE A 215 -3.50 -4.99 -2.79
C PHE A 215 -4.82 -5.48 -3.35
N VAL A 216 -5.80 -4.57 -3.45
CA VAL A 216 -7.10 -4.81 -4.07
C VAL A 216 -7.23 -3.91 -5.29
N ALA A 217 -7.30 -4.51 -6.47
CA ALA A 217 -7.46 -3.78 -7.71
C ALA A 217 -8.87 -3.18 -7.83
N GLN A 218 -8.98 -2.01 -8.46
CA GLN A 218 -10.28 -1.44 -8.83
C GLN A 218 -11.06 -2.45 -9.68
N GLY A 219 -12.35 -2.60 -9.38
CA GLY A 219 -13.23 -3.56 -10.05
C GLY A 219 -13.18 -4.98 -9.46
N ALA A 220 -12.22 -5.32 -8.62
CA ALA A 220 -12.16 -6.64 -7.98
C ALA A 220 -13.42 -6.92 -7.16
N PRO A 221 -14.15 -8.02 -7.43
CA PRO A 221 -15.27 -8.41 -6.59
C PRO A 221 -14.74 -8.88 -5.23
N CYS A 222 -15.03 -8.10 -4.19
CA CYS A 222 -14.46 -8.31 -2.88
C CYS A 222 -15.52 -8.18 -1.78
N LYS A 223 -15.71 -9.26 -1.02
CA LYS A 223 -16.44 -9.27 0.25
C LYS A 223 -15.48 -8.89 1.37
N TRP A 224 -15.93 -8.11 2.35
CA TRP A 224 -15.17 -7.77 3.56
C TRP A 224 -15.83 -8.40 4.78
N THR A 225 -15.05 -9.08 5.61
CA THR A 225 -15.49 -9.61 6.90
C THR A 225 -14.40 -9.38 7.95
N SER A 226 -14.72 -8.57 8.97
CA SER A 226 -13.88 -8.40 10.15
C SER A 226 -14.70 -8.69 11.41
N THR A 227 -14.18 -9.53 12.31
CA THR A 227 -14.83 -9.93 13.57
C THR A 227 -14.31 -9.13 14.77
N GLY A 228 -13.28 -8.35 14.59
CA GLY A 228 -12.66 -7.47 15.57
C GLY A 228 -12.35 -6.10 14.97
N TYR A 229 -11.84 -5.21 15.82
CA TYR A 229 -11.29 -3.93 15.37
C TYR A 229 -10.20 -4.13 14.34
N VAL A 230 -10.13 -3.25 13.34
CA VAL A 230 -9.10 -3.25 12.29
C VAL A 230 -8.50 -1.85 12.17
N ARG A 231 -7.17 -1.77 12.16
CA ARG A 231 -6.42 -0.55 11.83
C ARG A 231 -5.41 -0.87 10.75
N LYS A 232 -5.24 0.01 9.77
CA LYS A 232 -4.35 -0.20 8.62
C LYS A 232 -3.70 1.09 8.14
N PHE A 233 -2.51 0.97 7.56
CA PHE A 233 -2.04 1.90 6.55
C PHE A 233 -2.79 1.65 5.26
N TYR A 234 -3.03 2.69 4.47
CA TYR A 234 -3.61 2.56 3.13
C TYR A 234 -2.96 3.50 2.13
N SER A 235 -2.96 3.09 0.88
CA SER A 235 -2.78 3.93 -0.31
C SER A 235 -3.94 3.68 -1.25
N VAL A 236 -4.66 4.73 -1.65
CA VAL A 236 -5.83 4.66 -2.54
C VAL A 236 -5.74 5.70 -3.65
N THR A 237 -6.37 5.39 -4.80
CA THR A 237 -6.46 6.29 -5.97
C THR A 237 -7.83 6.87 -6.12
#